data_b50734f856607696415ae085db33cc4b
#
_entry.id   b50734f856607696415ae085db33cc4b
#
_cell.length_a   1.000
_cell.length_b   1.000
_cell.length_c   1.000
_cell.angle_alpha   90.00
_cell.angle_beta   90.00
_cell.angle_gamma   90.00
#
_symmetry.space_group_name_H-M   'P 1'
#
loop_
_entity.id
_entity.type
_entity.pdbx_description
1 polymer ?
#
loop_
_entity_poly.entity_id
_entity_poly.type
_entity_poly.pdbx_seq_one_letter_code
_entity_poly.pdbx_strand_id
1 'polypeptide(L)'
;MSSKMYDKAFLTGCDKTTEWMLPWFLDNYHKHNNTPLVLADFGMTKFTLESIKEQKRVSAVMDLTNTSEKGWFKKPLSMYNCPSKLTCWIDTDCEVLGDISSVFNYVEDQKLAMVCDRPWSKRSKETWYNSGVVAFKNKPKILEKWVQAVKKNPSRGDQETLHLLLETPLDQMIYITELHNKYNWLRVQIENDKQDSKDKLVMHWTGQKGKDKIKGMMNG
;
A
#
# COMPACT_ATOMS: atom_id res chain seq x y z
N MET A 1 24.36 -7.91 -10.75
CA MET A 1 24.19 -8.45 -9.38
C MET A 1 22.78 -9.03 -9.29
N SER A 2 22.63 -10.33 -8.96
CA SER A 2 21.32 -10.95 -8.75
C SER A 2 20.67 -10.27 -7.54
N SER A 3 19.52 -9.59 -7.73
CA SER A 3 18.77 -9.01 -6.64
C SER A 3 18.30 -10.14 -5.71
N LYS A 4 18.54 -9.99 -4.40
CA LYS A 4 18.08 -10.95 -3.39
C LYS A 4 16.55 -11.09 -3.52
N MET A 5 16.08 -12.31 -3.77
CA MET A 5 14.65 -12.62 -3.79
C MET A 5 14.18 -12.97 -2.37
N TYR A 6 13.09 -12.40 -1.92
CA TYR A 6 12.45 -12.70 -0.64
C TYR A 6 11.30 -13.68 -0.81
N ASP A 7 11.11 -14.62 0.13
CA ASP A 7 9.91 -15.46 0.13
C ASP A 7 8.66 -14.63 0.42
N LYS A 8 8.76 -13.69 1.36
CA LYS A 8 7.73 -12.68 1.66
C LYS A 8 8.37 -11.36 2.05
N ALA A 9 7.75 -10.27 1.63
CA ALA A 9 8.15 -8.92 2.00
C ALA A 9 6.95 -7.98 2.04
N PHE A 10 7.01 -7.02 2.95
CA PHE A 10 6.20 -5.81 2.85
C PHE A 10 6.88 -4.83 1.90
N LEU A 11 6.08 -3.99 1.27
CA LEU A 11 6.54 -2.97 0.34
C LEU A 11 5.83 -1.66 0.67
N THR A 12 6.59 -0.59 0.72
CA THR A 12 6.06 0.78 0.77
C THR A 12 6.85 1.66 -0.19
N GLY A 13 6.42 2.89 -0.41
CA GLY A 13 7.15 3.83 -1.26
C GLY A 13 6.66 5.25 -1.10
N CYS A 14 7.53 6.19 -1.33
CA CYS A 14 7.23 7.62 -1.27
C CYS A 14 8.11 8.44 -2.20
N ASP A 15 7.70 9.67 -2.43
CA ASP A 15 8.46 10.72 -3.10
C ASP A 15 8.81 11.84 -2.09
N LYS A 16 9.49 12.88 -2.56
CA LYS A 16 9.86 14.06 -1.74
C LYS A 16 8.68 14.77 -1.07
N THR A 17 7.46 14.59 -1.58
CA THR A 17 6.26 15.25 -1.02
C THR A 17 5.65 14.48 0.14
N THR A 18 5.93 13.19 0.22
CA THR A 18 5.36 12.24 1.19
C THR A 18 6.40 11.59 2.09
N GLU A 19 7.70 11.73 1.81
CA GLU A 19 8.80 11.15 2.58
C GLU A 19 8.83 11.54 4.05
N TRP A 20 8.23 12.68 4.41
CA TRP A 20 8.14 13.13 5.80
C TRP A 20 7.35 12.17 6.71
N MET A 21 6.44 11.36 6.14
CA MET A 21 5.70 10.31 6.90
C MET A 21 6.54 9.06 7.12
N LEU A 22 7.60 8.85 6.34
CA LEU A 22 8.34 7.60 6.32
C LEU A 22 8.99 7.23 7.67
N PRO A 23 9.63 8.15 8.43
CA PRO A 23 10.16 7.83 9.75
C PRO A 23 9.07 7.31 10.70
N TRP A 24 7.93 7.99 10.76
CA TRP A 24 6.77 7.60 11.56
C TRP A 24 6.22 6.23 11.15
N PHE A 25 6.07 5.99 9.84
CA PHE A 25 5.64 4.70 9.32
C PHE A 25 6.60 3.57 9.72
N LEU A 26 7.91 3.81 9.57
CA LEU A 26 8.94 2.82 9.91
C LEU A 26 8.97 2.51 11.40
N ASP A 27 8.76 3.51 12.28
CA ASP A 27 8.68 3.30 13.72
C ASP A 27 7.50 2.38 14.08
N ASN A 28 6.31 2.67 13.54
CA ASN A 28 5.13 1.84 13.75
C ASN A 28 5.31 0.43 13.18
N TYR A 29 5.88 0.30 11.98
CA TYR A 29 6.12 -0.99 11.35
C TYR A 29 7.07 -1.86 12.19
N HIS A 30 8.24 -1.35 12.54
CA HIS A 30 9.27 -2.11 13.26
C HIS A 30 8.91 -2.43 14.70
N LYS A 31 8.00 -1.68 15.31
CA LYS A 31 7.46 -2.00 16.64
C LYS A 31 6.73 -3.34 16.67
N HIS A 32 6.14 -3.76 15.55
CA HIS A 32 5.25 -4.91 15.51
C HIS A 32 5.66 -5.99 14.49
N ASN A 33 6.59 -5.70 13.56
CA ASN A 33 6.89 -6.60 12.43
C ASN A 33 8.39 -6.76 12.21
N ASN A 34 8.80 -8.00 11.92
CA ASN A 34 10.17 -8.38 11.57
C ASN A 34 10.29 -8.91 10.13
N THR A 35 9.19 -8.98 9.39
CA THR A 35 9.20 -9.38 7.98
C THR A 35 10.01 -8.35 7.18
N PRO A 36 10.83 -8.76 6.19
CA PRO A 36 11.56 -7.83 5.34
C PRO A 36 10.66 -6.73 4.77
N LEU A 37 11.11 -5.49 4.85
CA LEU A 37 10.45 -4.33 4.26
C LEU A 37 11.29 -3.81 3.10
N VAL A 38 10.68 -3.72 1.93
CA VAL A 38 11.27 -3.11 0.72
C VAL A 38 10.72 -1.69 0.59
N LEU A 39 11.58 -0.75 0.24
CA LEU A 39 11.21 0.65 0.01
C LEU A 39 11.34 0.97 -1.48
N ALA A 40 10.28 1.46 -2.09
CA ALA A 40 10.29 2.00 -3.45
C ALA A 40 10.57 3.51 -3.41
N ASP A 41 11.68 3.91 -4.01
CA ASP A 41 12.05 5.31 -4.19
C ASP A 41 11.34 5.90 -5.41
N PHE A 42 10.34 6.74 -5.17
CA PHE A 42 9.59 7.46 -6.19
C PHE A 42 10.19 8.83 -6.53
N GLY A 43 11.32 9.16 -5.95
CA GLY A 43 12.01 10.46 -6.03
C GLY A 43 12.06 11.14 -4.67
N MET A 44 12.51 10.41 -3.65
CA MET A 44 12.85 10.96 -2.34
C MET A 44 14.05 11.91 -2.42
N THR A 45 14.24 12.74 -1.40
CA THR A 45 15.46 13.50 -1.26
C THR A 45 16.66 12.58 -0.96
N LYS A 46 17.83 12.98 -1.42
CA LYS A 46 19.09 12.24 -1.16
C LYS A 46 19.32 12.07 0.34
N PHE A 47 19.01 13.11 1.13
CA PHE A 47 19.13 13.10 2.59
C PHE A 47 18.29 11.98 3.23
N THR A 48 17.00 11.89 2.89
CA THR A 48 16.10 10.85 3.42
C THR A 48 16.59 9.46 3.00
N LEU A 49 16.98 9.29 1.73
CA LEU A 49 17.43 8.00 1.21
C LEU A 49 18.71 7.50 1.90
N GLU A 50 19.68 8.38 2.13
CA GLU A 50 20.93 8.06 2.83
C GLU A 50 20.64 7.70 4.31
N SER A 51 19.86 8.51 5.01
CA SER A 51 19.48 8.26 6.42
C SER A 51 18.81 6.88 6.58
N ILE A 52 17.89 6.52 5.69
CA ILE A 52 17.20 5.20 5.74
C ILE A 52 18.19 4.05 5.51
N LYS A 53 19.13 4.20 4.59
CA LYS A 53 20.17 3.19 4.32
C LYS A 53 21.13 3.01 5.48
N GLU A 54 21.59 4.12 6.07
CA GLU A 54 22.51 4.11 7.23
C GLU A 54 21.86 3.44 8.44
N GLN A 55 20.60 3.74 8.72
CA GLN A 55 19.86 3.16 9.83
C GLN A 55 19.45 1.69 9.58
N LYS A 56 19.68 1.16 8.39
CA LYS A 56 19.30 -0.21 7.96
C LYS A 56 17.82 -0.55 8.24
N ARG A 57 16.96 0.46 8.12
CA ARG A 57 15.52 0.33 8.43
C ARG A 57 14.72 -0.40 7.37
N VAL A 58 15.32 -0.65 6.21
CA VAL A 58 14.70 -1.39 5.10
C VAL A 58 15.64 -2.47 4.59
N SER A 59 15.06 -3.55 4.11
CA SER A 59 15.81 -4.72 3.61
C SER A 59 16.38 -4.50 2.21
N ALA A 60 15.72 -3.64 1.42
CA ALA A 60 16.16 -3.23 0.09
C ALA A 60 15.49 -1.90 -0.30
N VAL A 61 16.13 -1.18 -1.21
CA VAL A 61 15.57 0.00 -1.87
C VAL A 61 15.45 -0.28 -3.36
N MET A 62 14.28 -0.01 -3.94
CA MET A 62 14.02 -0.10 -5.38
C MET A 62 14.00 1.31 -5.96
N ASP A 63 14.92 1.63 -6.85
CA ASP A 63 14.94 2.91 -7.56
C ASP A 63 13.93 2.93 -8.70
N LEU A 64 12.92 3.79 -8.58
CA LEU A 64 11.90 4.06 -9.60
C LEU A 64 11.91 5.55 -10.03
N THR A 65 13.02 6.26 -9.79
CA THR A 65 13.14 7.69 -10.14
C THR A 65 13.08 7.93 -11.64
N ASN A 66 13.61 7.01 -12.45
CA ASN A 66 13.71 7.11 -13.90
C ASN A 66 12.47 6.59 -14.66
N THR A 67 11.33 6.41 -13.98
CA THR A 67 10.08 6.03 -14.65
C THR A 67 9.27 7.26 -15.05
N SER A 68 8.44 7.15 -16.08
CA SER A 68 7.64 8.26 -16.59
C SER A 68 6.51 8.68 -15.66
N GLU A 69 6.06 7.78 -14.80
CA GLU A 69 4.97 8.00 -13.86
C GLU A 69 5.43 8.91 -12.71
N LYS A 70 4.48 9.64 -12.09
CA LYS A 70 4.74 10.56 -10.97
C LYS A 70 4.11 10.05 -9.67
N GLY A 71 4.80 10.25 -8.54
CA GLY A 71 4.28 10.00 -7.20
C GLY A 71 3.63 8.61 -7.06
N TRP A 72 2.43 8.56 -6.52
CA TRP A 72 1.68 7.31 -6.24
C TRP A 72 1.28 6.50 -7.49
N PHE A 73 1.34 7.09 -8.69
CA PHE A 73 1.14 6.33 -9.94
C PHE A 73 2.23 5.28 -10.17
N LYS A 74 3.39 5.40 -9.51
CA LYS A 74 4.45 4.39 -9.50
C LYS A 74 4.13 3.18 -8.64
N LYS A 75 3.08 3.24 -7.79
CA LYS A 75 2.72 2.19 -6.86
C LYS A 75 2.45 0.83 -7.53
N PRO A 76 1.59 0.68 -8.55
CA PRO A 76 1.42 -0.62 -9.21
C PRO A 76 2.72 -1.15 -9.83
N LEU A 77 3.55 -0.27 -10.40
CA LEU A 77 4.84 -0.65 -10.96
C LEU A 77 5.81 -1.14 -9.87
N SER A 78 5.82 -0.50 -8.70
CA SER A 78 6.65 -0.94 -7.57
C SER A 78 6.24 -2.32 -7.07
N MET A 79 4.93 -2.58 -6.97
CA MET A 79 4.40 -3.90 -6.62
C MET A 79 4.81 -4.96 -7.64
N TYR A 80 4.69 -4.65 -8.94
CA TYR A 80 5.07 -5.56 -10.02
C TYR A 80 6.56 -5.90 -10.03
N ASN A 81 7.42 -4.95 -9.63
CA ASN A 81 8.87 -5.11 -9.60
C ASN A 81 9.42 -5.58 -8.25
N CYS A 82 8.58 -5.71 -7.22
CA CYS A 82 9.04 -6.13 -5.91
C CYS A 82 9.74 -7.50 -5.97
N PRO A 83 10.97 -7.65 -5.40
CA PRO A 83 11.73 -8.88 -5.45
C PRO A 83 11.26 -9.86 -4.37
N SER A 84 9.97 -10.22 -4.36
CA SER A 84 9.41 -11.18 -3.41
C SER A 84 8.33 -12.05 -4.04
N LYS A 85 8.17 -13.29 -3.53
CA LYS A 85 7.11 -14.21 -3.95
C LYS A 85 5.75 -13.80 -3.40
N LEU A 86 5.71 -13.47 -2.10
CA LEU A 86 4.55 -12.92 -1.42
C LEU A 86 4.84 -11.46 -1.10
N THR A 87 4.05 -10.55 -1.63
CA THR A 87 4.20 -9.10 -1.44
C THR A 87 2.96 -8.53 -0.77
N CYS A 88 3.16 -7.64 0.19
CA CYS A 88 2.08 -6.79 0.70
C CYS A 88 2.52 -5.34 0.65
N TRP A 89 1.87 -4.55 -0.20
CA TRP A 89 1.99 -3.10 -0.24
C TRP A 89 1.27 -2.48 0.96
N ILE A 90 1.87 -1.44 1.54
CA ILE A 90 1.26 -0.60 2.58
C ILE A 90 1.60 0.85 2.27
N ASP A 91 0.58 1.72 2.20
CA ASP A 91 0.78 3.16 2.02
C ASP A 91 1.48 3.79 3.25
N THR A 92 2.30 4.81 3.05
CA THR A 92 3.07 5.47 4.14
C THR A 92 2.19 6.25 5.12
N ASP A 93 0.92 6.51 4.79
CA ASP A 93 -0.07 7.09 5.70
C ASP A 93 -0.90 6.02 6.45
N CYS A 94 -0.43 4.78 6.46
CA CYS A 94 -0.96 3.70 7.27
C CYS A 94 -0.17 3.56 8.58
N GLU A 95 -0.87 3.59 9.71
CA GLU A 95 -0.34 3.26 11.03
C GLU A 95 -0.44 1.76 11.28
N VAL A 96 0.70 1.11 11.50
CA VAL A 96 0.75 -0.32 11.82
C VAL A 96 0.62 -0.50 13.32
N LEU A 97 -0.47 -1.13 13.77
CA LEU A 97 -0.88 -1.26 15.18
C LEU A 97 -0.60 -2.65 15.76
N GLY A 98 -0.20 -3.62 14.94
CA GLY A 98 0.06 -5.00 15.34
C GLY A 98 0.84 -5.79 14.31
N ASP A 99 1.08 -7.08 14.58
CA ASP A 99 1.69 -7.98 13.59
C ASP A 99 0.71 -8.25 12.44
N ILE A 100 1.08 -7.79 11.26
CA ILE A 100 0.29 -7.91 10.03
C ILE A 100 0.74 -9.07 9.14
N SER A 101 1.69 -9.88 9.57
CA SER A 101 2.24 -10.98 8.76
C SER A 101 1.19 -12.02 8.36
N SER A 102 0.11 -12.14 9.13
CA SER A 102 -1.02 -13.01 8.81
C SER A 102 -1.77 -12.62 7.52
N VAL A 103 -1.55 -11.42 6.97
CA VAL A 103 -2.11 -11.00 5.67
C VAL A 103 -1.71 -11.96 4.54
N PHE A 104 -0.52 -12.54 4.62
CA PHE A 104 -0.03 -13.49 3.60
C PHE A 104 -0.80 -14.81 3.57
N ASN A 105 -1.59 -15.14 4.59
CA ASN A 105 -2.44 -16.32 4.60
C ASN A 105 -3.68 -16.18 3.70
N TYR A 106 -3.99 -14.97 3.24
CA TYR A 106 -5.17 -14.67 2.42
C TYR A 106 -4.82 -14.48 0.95
N VAL A 107 -3.53 -14.60 0.55
CA VAL A 107 -3.15 -14.43 -0.84
C VAL A 107 -3.46 -15.69 -1.65
N GLU A 108 -4.14 -15.50 -2.77
CA GLU A 108 -4.47 -16.53 -3.74
C GLU A 108 -3.72 -16.31 -5.05
N ASP A 109 -3.56 -17.39 -5.85
CA ASP A 109 -2.97 -17.24 -7.18
C ASP A 109 -3.82 -16.35 -8.07
N GLN A 110 -3.18 -15.46 -8.83
CA GLN A 110 -3.80 -14.55 -9.81
C GLN A 110 -4.76 -13.50 -9.20
N LYS A 111 -4.80 -13.36 -7.86
CA LYS A 111 -5.64 -12.36 -7.20
C LYS A 111 -4.84 -11.33 -6.41
N LEU A 112 -5.46 -10.17 -6.19
CA LEU A 112 -5.04 -9.18 -5.20
C LEU A 112 -5.92 -9.36 -3.95
N ALA A 113 -5.30 -9.49 -2.79
CA ALA A 113 -5.99 -9.48 -1.51
C ALA A 113 -6.11 -8.04 -1.01
N MET A 114 -7.33 -7.52 -0.90
CA MET A 114 -7.62 -6.11 -0.61
C MET A 114 -8.84 -5.97 0.31
N VAL A 115 -8.90 -4.87 1.03
CA VAL A 115 -10.05 -4.50 1.86
C VAL A 115 -11.05 -3.69 1.05
N CYS A 116 -12.34 -4.00 1.18
CA CYS A 116 -13.41 -3.19 0.60
C CYS A 116 -13.39 -1.76 1.17
N ASP A 117 -13.37 -0.76 0.30
CA ASP A 117 -13.54 0.66 0.69
C ASP A 117 -15.01 0.94 0.98
N ARG A 118 -15.47 0.51 2.15
CA ARG A 118 -16.88 0.59 2.56
C ARG A 118 -17.45 2.00 2.50
N PRO A 119 -16.74 3.06 2.98
CA PRO A 119 -17.26 4.43 2.88
C PRO A 119 -17.47 4.89 1.44
N TRP A 120 -16.54 4.54 0.55
CA TRP A 120 -16.67 4.91 -0.85
C TRP A 120 -17.72 4.06 -1.55
N SER A 121 -17.72 2.74 -1.32
CA SER A 121 -18.70 1.81 -1.88
C SER A 121 -20.14 2.19 -1.51
N LYS A 122 -20.38 2.58 -0.26
CA LYS A 122 -21.69 3.06 0.20
C LYS A 122 -22.13 4.35 -0.55
N ARG A 123 -21.19 5.25 -0.82
CA ARG A 123 -21.47 6.53 -1.49
C ARG A 123 -21.70 6.36 -2.99
N SER A 124 -20.87 5.56 -3.66
CA SER A 124 -20.95 5.32 -5.11
C SER A 124 -22.03 4.31 -5.50
N LYS A 125 -22.50 3.48 -4.55
CA LYS A 125 -23.37 2.31 -4.76
C LYS A 125 -22.71 1.21 -5.62
N GLU A 126 -21.40 1.16 -5.64
CA GLU A 126 -20.56 0.19 -6.33
C GLU A 126 -19.54 -0.39 -5.36
N THR A 127 -19.08 -1.62 -5.55
CA THR A 127 -18.02 -2.18 -4.71
C THR A 127 -16.66 -1.62 -5.12
N TRP A 128 -16.01 -0.93 -4.19
CA TRP A 128 -14.66 -0.41 -4.33
C TRP A 128 -13.71 -1.13 -3.37
N TYR A 129 -12.47 -1.32 -3.80
CA TYR A 129 -11.39 -1.84 -2.95
C TYR A 129 -10.36 -0.76 -2.70
N ASN A 130 -9.95 -0.61 -1.43
CA ASN A 130 -8.97 0.42 -1.06
C ASN A 130 -7.56 -0.06 -1.34
N SER A 131 -6.78 0.75 -2.05
CA SER A 131 -5.42 0.41 -2.47
C SER A 131 -4.33 0.67 -1.43
N GLY A 132 -4.68 1.11 -0.22
CA GLY A 132 -3.71 1.39 0.85
C GLY A 132 -3.01 0.15 1.39
N VAL A 133 -3.67 -1.01 1.35
CA VAL A 133 -3.06 -2.31 1.65
C VAL A 133 -3.45 -3.29 0.55
N VAL A 134 -2.44 -3.86 -0.13
CA VAL A 134 -2.63 -4.79 -1.25
C VAL A 134 -1.64 -5.95 -1.13
N ALA A 135 -2.14 -7.15 -0.83
CA ALA A 135 -1.30 -8.34 -0.77
C ALA A 135 -1.53 -9.25 -1.99
N PHE A 136 -0.48 -9.92 -2.44
CA PHE A 136 -0.55 -10.81 -3.59
C PHE A 136 0.62 -11.78 -3.63
N LYS A 137 0.47 -12.82 -4.45
CA LYS A 137 1.49 -13.83 -4.72
C LYS A 137 2.00 -13.69 -6.16
N ASN A 138 3.31 -13.72 -6.32
CA ASN A 138 3.98 -13.58 -7.61
C ASN A 138 3.56 -12.27 -8.33
N LYS A 139 3.15 -12.37 -9.60
CA LYS A 139 2.72 -11.24 -10.44
C LYS A 139 1.37 -11.58 -11.08
N PRO A 140 0.24 -11.34 -10.35
CA PRO A 140 -1.09 -11.61 -10.90
C PRO A 140 -1.33 -10.81 -12.18
N LYS A 141 -2.05 -11.38 -13.14
CA LYS A 141 -2.38 -10.69 -14.40
C LYS A 141 -3.08 -9.35 -14.21
N ILE A 142 -3.91 -9.24 -13.18
CA ILE A 142 -4.58 -7.98 -12.84
C ILE A 142 -3.58 -6.88 -12.44
N LEU A 143 -2.49 -7.23 -11.77
CA LEU A 143 -1.44 -6.26 -11.41
C LEU A 143 -0.73 -5.72 -12.66
N GLU A 144 -0.44 -6.58 -13.64
CA GLU A 144 0.13 -6.16 -14.92
C GLU A 144 -0.83 -5.22 -15.68
N LYS A 145 -2.12 -5.60 -15.75
CA LYS A 145 -3.17 -4.74 -16.33
C LYS A 145 -3.23 -3.38 -15.63
N TRP A 146 -3.12 -3.36 -14.30
CA TRP A 146 -3.14 -2.13 -13.52
C TRP A 146 -1.94 -1.23 -13.84
N VAL A 147 -0.73 -1.78 -13.92
CA VAL A 147 0.47 -1.05 -14.38
C VAL A 147 0.23 -0.41 -15.75
N GLN A 148 -0.27 -1.18 -16.71
CA GLN A 148 -0.51 -0.67 -18.08
C GLN A 148 -1.61 0.39 -18.12
N ALA A 149 -2.67 0.23 -17.33
CA ALA A 149 -3.77 1.19 -17.27
C ALA A 149 -3.35 2.53 -16.66
N VAL A 150 -2.55 2.52 -15.60
CA VAL A 150 -1.98 3.74 -15.01
C VAL A 150 -1.06 4.46 -15.99
N LYS A 151 -0.23 3.74 -16.74
CA LYS A 151 0.62 4.33 -17.79
C LYS A 151 -0.18 5.03 -18.88
N LYS A 152 -1.30 4.44 -19.30
CA LYS A 152 -2.17 5.01 -20.33
C LYS A 152 -2.92 6.25 -19.88
N ASN A 153 -3.23 6.36 -18.60
CA ASN A 153 -3.97 7.50 -18.04
C ASN A 153 -3.37 7.98 -16.72
N PRO A 154 -2.25 8.72 -16.74
CA PRO A 154 -1.52 9.16 -15.55
C PRO A 154 -2.21 10.31 -14.78
N SER A 155 -3.39 10.76 -15.19
CA SER A 155 -4.19 11.76 -14.48
C SER A 155 -5.22 11.17 -13.52
N ARG A 156 -5.49 9.86 -13.62
CA ARG A 156 -6.48 9.14 -12.79
C ARG A 156 -5.79 8.46 -11.62
N GLY A 157 -6.39 8.52 -10.42
CA GLY A 157 -5.88 7.86 -9.23
C GLY A 157 -5.65 6.34 -9.44
N ASP A 158 -4.68 5.78 -8.72
CA ASP A 158 -4.35 4.35 -8.82
C ASP A 158 -5.54 3.46 -8.40
N GLN A 159 -6.21 3.76 -7.30
CA GLN A 159 -7.41 3.06 -6.85
C GLN A 159 -8.56 3.15 -7.86
N GLU A 160 -8.80 4.35 -8.41
CA GLU A 160 -9.83 4.59 -9.42
C GLU A 160 -9.53 3.81 -10.71
N THR A 161 -8.25 3.77 -11.12
CA THR A 161 -7.81 3.00 -12.28
C THR A 161 -8.03 1.50 -12.07
N LEU A 162 -7.74 0.99 -10.87
CA LEU A 162 -8.02 -0.42 -10.54
C LEU A 162 -9.52 -0.71 -10.56
N HIS A 163 -10.34 0.18 -9.99
CA HIS A 163 -11.80 0.02 -9.99
C HIS A 163 -12.36 -0.17 -11.40
N LEU A 164 -11.87 0.62 -12.37
CA LEU A 164 -12.27 0.49 -13.77
C LEU A 164 -11.80 -0.81 -14.45
N LEU A 165 -10.81 -1.49 -13.91
CA LEU A 165 -10.41 -2.84 -14.37
C LEU A 165 -11.24 -3.96 -13.73
N LEU A 166 -12.03 -3.62 -12.71
CA LEU A 166 -12.90 -4.51 -11.94
C LEU A 166 -14.37 -4.14 -12.16
N GLU A 167 -14.74 -3.82 -13.42
CA GLU A 167 -16.04 -3.25 -13.80
C GLU A 167 -17.23 -4.13 -13.41
N THR A 168 -17.04 -5.45 -13.43
CA THR A 168 -18.12 -6.38 -13.17
C THR A 168 -17.93 -7.16 -11.87
N PRO A 169 -19.02 -7.64 -11.23
CA PRO A 169 -18.90 -8.55 -10.08
C PRO A 169 -18.08 -9.81 -10.40
N LEU A 170 -18.10 -10.26 -11.66
CA LEU A 170 -17.32 -11.40 -12.11
C LEU A 170 -15.81 -11.07 -12.11
N ASP A 171 -15.41 -9.89 -12.58
CA ASP A 171 -14.01 -9.46 -12.53
C ASP A 171 -13.52 -9.37 -11.09
N GLN A 172 -14.34 -8.80 -10.19
CA GLN A 172 -14.03 -8.74 -8.76
C GLN A 172 -13.83 -10.13 -8.16
N MET A 173 -14.69 -11.08 -8.46
CA MET A 173 -14.58 -12.47 -7.99
C MET A 173 -13.31 -13.16 -8.55
N ILE A 174 -12.96 -12.91 -9.79
CA ILE A 174 -11.79 -13.50 -10.46
C ILE A 174 -10.49 -12.93 -9.91
N TYR A 175 -10.43 -11.61 -9.66
CA TYR A 175 -9.17 -10.88 -9.42
C TYR A 175 -8.98 -10.44 -7.98
N ILE A 176 -10.00 -10.50 -7.12
CA ILE A 176 -9.92 -10.04 -5.73
C ILE A 176 -10.20 -11.17 -4.75
N THR A 177 -9.40 -11.21 -3.69
CA THR A 177 -9.71 -11.87 -2.42
C THR A 177 -9.98 -10.78 -1.40
N GLU A 178 -11.19 -10.71 -0.86
CA GLU A 178 -11.53 -9.68 0.13
C GLU A 178 -10.85 -9.97 1.47
N LEU A 179 -10.04 -9.02 1.93
CA LEU A 179 -9.42 -9.04 3.25
C LEU A 179 -10.39 -8.54 4.33
N HIS A 180 -10.24 -9.07 5.53
CA HIS A 180 -10.92 -8.51 6.70
C HIS A 180 -10.51 -7.05 6.93
N ASN A 181 -11.47 -6.20 7.30
CA ASN A 181 -11.31 -4.76 7.49
C ASN A 181 -10.15 -4.36 8.44
N LYS A 182 -9.78 -5.23 9.39
CA LYS A 182 -8.66 -4.99 10.33
C LYS A 182 -7.32 -4.69 9.64
N TYR A 183 -7.12 -5.15 8.40
CA TYR A 183 -5.88 -4.93 7.64
C TYR A 183 -5.81 -3.57 6.94
N ASN A 184 -6.92 -2.83 6.86
CA ASN A 184 -6.94 -1.50 6.26
C ASN A 184 -8.18 -0.73 6.75
N TRP A 185 -8.14 -0.29 8.01
CA TRP A 185 -9.23 0.45 8.63
C TRP A 185 -9.14 1.92 8.27
N LEU A 186 -10.12 2.42 7.53
CA LEU A 186 -10.08 3.78 7.02
C LEU A 186 -10.51 4.81 8.09
N ARG A 187 -9.79 5.92 8.20
CA ARG A 187 -10.12 7.06 9.07
C ARG A 187 -11.59 7.48 8.95
N VAL A 188 -12.09 7.54 7.71
CA VAL A 188 -13.47 7.97 7.43
C VAL A 188 -14.53 7.03 8.03
N GLN A 189 -14.22 5.75 8.24
CA GLN A 189 -15.14 4.82 8.94
C GLN A 189 -15.33 5.25 10.40
N ILE A 190 -14.28 5.73 11.07
CA ILE A 190 -14.36 6.20 12.46
C ILE A 190 -15.06 7.56 12.50
N GLU A 191 -14.64 8.51 11.68
CA GLU A 191 -15.12 9.88 11.74
C GLU A 191 -16.56 10.04 11.27
N ASN A 192 -16.90 9.41 10.15
CA ASN A 192 -18.20 9.61 9.48
C ASN A 192 -19.21 8.51 9.87
N ASP A 193 -18.78 7.24 9.84
CA ASP A 193 -19.69 6.10 10.05
C ASP A 193 -19.76 5.68 11.53
N LYS A 194 -18.93 6.27 12.40
CA LYS A 194 -18.83 5.94 13.84
C LYS A 194 -18.49 4.46 14.08
N GLN A 195 -17.81 3.84 13.10
CA GLN A 195 -17.35 2.45 13.20
C GLN A 195 -15.90 2.43 13.65
N ASP A 196 -15.62 1.77 14.75
CA ASP A 196 -14.28 1.55 15.27
C ASP A 196 -14.14 0.11 15.81
N SER A 197 -12.91 -0.39 15.89
CA SER A 197 -12.59 -1.69 16.45
C SER A 197 -11.22 -1.67 17.14
N LYS A 198 -11.10 -2.40 18.23
CA LYS A 198 -9.82 -2.63 18.91
C LYS A 198 -8.92 -3.61 18.15
N ASP A 199 -9.50 -4.41 17.25
CA ASP A 199 -8.78 -5.45 16.49
C ASP A 199 -8.09 -4.91 15.22
N LYS A 200 -8.07 -3.58 15.02
CA LYS A 200 -7.35 -2.97 13.89
C LYS A 200 -5.87 -3.35 13.94
N LEU A 201 -5.36 -3.87 12.85
CA LEU A 201 -3.93 -4.11 12.64
C LEU A 201 -3.27 -2.99 11.82
N VAL A 202 -4.07 -2.35 10.95
CA VAL A 202 -3.65 -1.18 10.17
C VAL A 202 -4.74 -0.13 10.22
N MET A 203 -4.36 1.08 10.63
CA MET A 203 -5.19 2.28 10.57
C MET A 203 -4.71 3.16 9.43
N HIS A 204 -5.57 3.42 8.45
CA HIS A 204 -5.24 4.19 7.27
C HIS A 204 -5.75 5.64 7.41
N TRP A 205 -4.83 6.56 7.61
CA TRP A 205 -5.07 8.00 7.78
C TRP A 205 -5.25 8.70 6.43
N THR A 206 -6.26 8.31 5.69
CA THR A 206 -6.52 8.77 4.32
C THR A 206 -6.74 10.28 4.20
N GLY A 207 -6.20 10.88 3.12
CA GLY A 207 -6.42 12.26 2.72
C GLY A 207 -5.77 13.31 3.62
N GLN A 208 -6.05 14.61 3.37
CA GLN A 208 -5.36 15.70 4.06
C GLN A 208 -5.60 15.71 5.57
N LYS A 209 -6.83 15.47 6.03
CA LYS A 209 -7.14 15.38 7.47
C LYS A 209 -6.36 14.26 8.18
N GLY A 210 -6.15 13.14 7.49
CA GLY A 210 -5.32 12.05 7.99
C GLY A 210 -3.85 12.46 8.12
N LYS A 211 -3.30 13.12 7.10
CA LYS A 211 -1.94 13.66 7.13
C LYS A 211 -1.74 14.68 8.26
N ASP A 212 -2.72 15.54 8.51
CA ASP A 212 -2.68 16.49 9.63
C ASP A 212 -2.68 15.76 10.98
N LYS A 213 -3.41 14.65 11.08
CA LYS A 213 -3.40 13.79 12.27
C LYS A 213 -2.02 13.14 12.50
N ILE A 214 -1.40 12.62 11.43
CA ILE A 214 -0.03 12.06 11.50
C ILE A 214 0.97 13.12 11.98
N LYS A 215 0.91 14.35 11.44
CA LYS A 215 1.76 15.45 11.90
C LYS A 215 1.56 15.75 13.39
N GLY A 216 0.32 15.73 13.87
CA GLY A 216 0.04 15.88 15.30
C GLY A 216 0.68 14.78 16.15
N MET A 217 0.64 13.52 15.71
CA MET A 217 1.28 12.39 16.39
C MET A 217 2.81 12.45 16.39
N MET A 218 3.41 13.04 15.37
CA MET A 218 4.87 13.19 15.27
C MET A 218 5.44 14.33 16.13
N ASN A 219 4.61 15.30 16.49
CA ASN A 219 5.00 16.51 17.24
C ASN A 219 4.63 16.45 18.73
N GLY A 220 3.94 15.45 19.19
CA GLY A 220 3.54 15.22 20.59
C GLY A 220 4.36 14.15 21.24
#